data_fcba256e34c50299c4bdc76ed238e022
#
_entry.id   fcba256e34c50299c4bdc76ed238e022
#
_cell.length_a   1.000
_cell.length_b   1.000
_cell.length_c   1.000
_cell.angle_alpha   90.00
_cell.angle_beta   90.00
_cell.angle_gamma   90.00
#
_symmetry.space_group_name_H-M   'P 1'
#
loop_
_entity.id
_entity.type
_entity.pdbx_description
1 polymer ?
#
loop_
_entity_poly.entity_id
_entity_poly.type
_entity_poly.pdbx_seq_one_letter_code
_entity_poly.pdbx_strand_id
1 'polypeptide(L)'
;MSLEKVYDYFHHYDSKTYQVVACMENEPSEQDIEDFEKLYQISLPDDFREFTMSPLGGLYMEVREELWPRAKAFDVAPFWTFCRGIKVYGIANEIPDFLDIRLKTKELHELGFVNYIPFLSIIGDGDVIFCFDKNNHIIALDWYSSGEAEELDSDFSDLLLKQIQELEERKNRMLERIETQKKGK
;
A
#
# COMPACT_ATOMS: atom_id res chain seq x y z
N MET A 1 -7.29 -1.89 -18.17
CA MET A 1 -8.50 -1.07 -17.93
C MET A 1 -8.62 -0.60 -16.49
N SER A 2 -8.38 -1.40 -15.48
CA SER A 2 -8.36 -0.89 -14.08
C SER A 2 -7.17 0.02 -13.83
N LEU A 3 -6.00 -0.28 -14.38
CA LEU A 3 -4.79 0.53 -14.22
C LEU A 3 -4.92 1.94 -14.81
N GLU A 4 -5.62 2.11 -15.94
CA GLU A 4 -5.97 3.43 -16.49
C GLU A 4 -6.77 4.27 -15.48
N LYS A 5 -7.69 3.64 -14.74
CA LYS A 5 -8.46 4.33 -13.68
C LYS A 5 -7.57 4.74 -12.51
N VAL A 6 -6.56 3.93 -12.18
CA VAL A 6 -5.55 4.30 -11.17
C VAL A 6 -4.79 5.53 -11.61
N TYR A 7 -4.30 5.57 -12.85
CA TYR A 7 -3.61 6.73 -13.39
C TYR A 7 -4.50 7.96 -13.46
N ASP A 8 -5.74 7.81 -13.90
CA ASP A 8 -6.71 8.91 -13.94
C ASP A 8 -6.97 9.48 -12.53
N TYR A 9 -7.12 8.61 -11.52
CA TYR A 9 -7.24 9.06 -10.14
C TYR A 9 -6.03 9.91 -9.71
N PHE A 10 -4.79 9.46 -9.96
CA PHE A 10 -3.60 10.18 -9.55
C PHE A 10 -3.32 11.45 -10.36
N HIS A 11 -3.83 11.56 -11.57
CA HIS A 11 -3.83 12.82 -12.32
C HIS A 11 -4.74 13.89 -11.71
N HIS A 12 -5.78 13.49 -10.98
CA HIS A 12 -6.82 14.40 -10.47
C HIS A 12 -6.97 14.38 -8.94
N TYR A 13 -6.15 13.63 -8.21
CA TYR A 13 -6.27 13.55 -6.75
C TYR A 13 -6.14 14.91 -6.08
N ASP A 14 -6.83 15.10 -4.96
CA ASP A 14 -6.75 16.33 -4.18
C ASP A 14 -5.47 16.40 -3.35
N SER A 15 -4.47 17.12 -3.87
CA SER A 15 -3.18 17.33 -3.21
C SER A 15 -3.26 18.19 -1.92
N LYS A 16 -4.40 18.83 -1.65
CA LYS A 16 -4.65 19.51 -0.38
C LYS A 16 -5.10 18.55 0.71
N THR A 17 -5.72 17.45 0.30
CA THR A 17 -6.19 16.38 1.20
C THR A 17 -5.13 15.31 1.41
N TYR A 18 -4.41 14.93 0.35
CA TYR A 18 -3.47 13.81 0.39
C TYR A 18 -2.03 14.26 0.12
N GLN A 19 -1.11 13.66 0.85
CA GLN A 19 0.30 13.65 0.51
C GLN A 19 0.59 12.38 -0.28
N VAL A 20 1.16 12.54 -1.48
CA VAL A 20 1.57 11.44 -2.35
C VAL A 20 3.06 11.55 -2.65
N VAL A 21 3.78 10.45 -2.46
CA VAL A 21 5.20 10.30 -2.81
C VAL A 21 5.34 9.00 -3.61
N ALA A 22 6.12 9.03 -4.67
CA ALA A 22 6.39 7.88 -5.52
C ALA A 22 7.79 8.02 -6.14
N CYS A 23 8.22 7.05 -6.94
CA CYS A 23 9.57 7.07 -7.55
C CYS A 23 9.80 8.20 -8.55
N MET A 24 8.75 8.71 -9.16
CA MET A 24 8.78 9.81 -10.14
C MET A 24 9.72 9.52 -11.33
N GLU A 25 10.93 10.10 -11.33
CA GLU A 25 11.93 9.96 -12.39
C GLU A 25 12.95 8.83 -12.10
N ASN A 26 12.73 8.05 -11.04
CA ASN A 26 13.62 6.96 -10.62
C ASN A 26 13.01 5.58 -10.89
N GLU A 27 12.24 5.45 -11.97
CA GLU A 27 11.62 4.18 -12.35
C GLU A 27 12.69 3.09 -12.53
N PRO A 28 12.36 1.84 -12.16
CA PRO A 28 13.26 0.70 -12.38
C PRO A 28 13.39 0.39 -13.87
N SER A 29 14.51 -0.21 -14.24
CA SER A 29 14.65 -0.81 -15.56
C SER A 29 13.92 -2.14 -15.64
N GLU A 30 13.66 -2.63 -16.85
CA GLU A 30 13.15 -3.98 -17.10
C GLU A 30 14.05 -5.05 -16.44
N GLN A 31 15.37 -4.85 -16.47
CA GLN A 31 16.33 -5.77 -15.86
C GLN A 31 16.18 -5.81 -14.33
N ASP A 32 15.86 -4.70 -13.67
CA ASP A 32 15.65 -4.70 -12.21
C ASP A 32 14.44 -5.55 -11.82
N ILE A 33 13.37 -5.51 -12.65
CA ILE A 33 12.18 -6.34 -12.47
C ILE A 33 12.51 -7.82 -12.69
N GLU A 34 13.18 -8.14 -13.80
CA GLU A 34 13.58 -9.52 -14.14
C GLU A 34 14.49 -10.12 -13.07
N ASP A 35 15.44 -9.37 -12.55
CA ASP A 35 16.34 -9.81 -11.48
C ASP A 35 15.58 -10.11 -10.18
N PHE A 36 14.58 -9.30 -9.84
CA PHE A 36 13.69 -9.55 -8.72
C PHE A 36 12.85 -10.82 -8.93
N GLU A 37 12.20 -10.96 -10.09
CA GLU A 37 11.40 -12.13 -10.45
C GLU A 37 12.22 -13.41 -10.42
N LYS A 38 13.44 -13.36 -10.93
CA LYS A 38 14.38 -14.49 -10.94
C LYS A 38 14.84 -14.89 -9.54
N LEU A 39 15.13 -13.87 -8.68
CA LEU A 39 15.57 -14.11 -7.31
C LEU A 39 14.51 -14.86 -6.50
N TYR A 40 13.25 -14.49 -6.65
CA TYR A 40 12.13 -15.07 -5.90
C TYR A 40 11.37 -16.16 -6.66
N GLN A 41 11.78 -16.48 -7.89
CA GLN A 41 11.15 -17.50 -8.77
C GLN A 41 9.64 -17.25 -8.93
N ILE A 42 9.27 -16.01 -9.22
CA ILE A 42 7.92 -15.55 -9.47
C ILE A 42 7.88 -14.75 -10.77
N SER A 43 6.73 -14.70 -11.42
CA SER A 43 6.41 -13.70 -12.45
C SER A 43 5.40 -12.74 -11.85
N LEU A 44 5.72 -11.45 -11.78
CA LEU A 44 4.79 -10.46 -11.26
C LEU A 44 3.59 -10.28 -12.20
N PRO A 45 2.38 -10.01 -11.69
CA PRO A 45 1.23 -9.69 -12.53
C PRO A 45 1.51 -8.49 -13.45
N ASP A 46 0.99 -8.54 -14.67
CA ASP A 46 1.26 -7.53 -15.71
C ASP A 46 0.89 -6.11 -15.25
N ASP A 47 -0.24 -5.94 -14.61
CA ASP A 47 -0.70 -4.65 -14.11
C ASP A 47 0.18 -4.10 -12.97
N PHE A 48 0.66 -4.95 -12.06
CA PHE A 48 1.60 -4.55 -11.02
C PHE A 48 2.99 -4.25 -11.61
N ARG A 49 3.44 -5.04 -12.58
CA ARG A 49 4.69 -4.81 -13.30
C ARG A 49 4.67 -3.45 -14.01
N GLU A 50 3.62 -3.16 -14.76
CA GLU A 50 3.42 -1.87 -15.44
C GLU A 50 3.38 -0.71 -14.43
N PHE A 51 2.63 -0.86 -13.32
CA PHE A 51 2.57 0.16 -12.27
C PHE A 51 3.94 0.42 -11.64
N THR A 52 4.69 -0.62 -11.32
CA THR A 52 6.03 -0.51 -10.70
C THR A 52 7.03 0.21 -11.62
N MET A 53 6.88 0.05 -12.93
CA MET A 53 7.70 0.70 -13.95
C MET A 53 7.20 2.11 -14.32
N SER A 54 6.12 2.58 -13.74
CA SER A 54 5.58 3.93 -13.94
C SER A 54 6.13 4.91 -12.90
N PRO A 55 5.96 6.23 -13.10
CA PRO A 55 6.31 7.25 -12.10
C PRO A 55 5.61 7.08 -10.74
N LEU A 56 4.57 6.24 -10.65
CA LEU A 56 3.86 5.90 -9.41
C LEU A 56 4.44 4.69 -8.67
N GLY A 57 5.44 4.02 -9.21
CA GLY A 57 6.09 2.89 -8.55
C GLY A 57 6.61 3.27 -7.16
N GLY A 58 6.47 2.38 -6.16
CA GLY A 58 6.85 2.71 -4.80
C GLY A 58 6.00 3.83 -4.20
N LEU A 59 4.68 3.70 -4.32
CA LEU A 59 3.71 4.71 -3.91
C LEU A 59 3.53 4.76 -2.39
N TYR A 60 3.59 5.97 -1.84
CA TYR A 60 3.14 6.31 -0.49
C TYR A 60 2.05 7.37 -0.60
N MET A 61 0.87 7.11 -0.03
CA MET A 61 -0.24 8.04 0.00
C MET A 61 -0.85 8.08 1.39
N GLU A 62 -0.91 9.25 2.01
CA GLU A 62 -1.61 9.42 3.29
C GLU A 62 -2.42 10.71 3.32
N VAL A 63 -3.43 10.75 4.18
CA VAL A 63 -4.17 11.99 4.48
C VAL A 63 -3.24 12.94 5.22
N ARG A 64 -3.24 14.22 4.82
CA ARG A 64 -2.38 15.24 5.43
C ARG A 64 -2.68 15.40 6.92
N GLU A 65 -1.64 15.65 7.70
CA GLU A 65 -1.70 15.72 9.16
C GLU A 65 -2.60 16.86 9.67
N GLU A 66 -2.73 17.92 8.89
CA GLU A 66 -3.62 19.03 9.19
C GLU A 66 -5.10 18.63 9.20
N LEU A 67 -5.48 17.63 8.40
CA LEU A 67 -6.85 17.12 8.30
C LEU A 67 -7.07 15.91 9.21
N TRP A 68 -6.07 15.06 9.32
CA TRP A 68 -6.10 13.87 10.15
C TRP A 68 -4.83 13.78 10.99
N PRO A 69 -4.79 14.41 12.18
CA PRO A 69 -3.62 14.39 13.04
C PRO A 69 -3.17 12.99 13.40
N ARG A 70 -1.86 12.80 13.47
CA ARG A 70 -1.29 11.52 13.94
C ARG A 70 -1.71 11.29 15.38
N ALA A 71 -2.05 10.03 15.69
CA ALA A 71 -2.29 9.61 17.05
C ALA A 71 -1.05 9.84 17.92
N LYS A 72 -1.25 10.33 19.13
CA LYS A 72 -0.16 10.45 20.10
C LYS A 72 0.14 9.09 20.71
N ALA A 73 1.36 8.92 21.24
CA ALA A 73 1.69 7.75 22.02
C ALA A 73 0.66 7.59 23.17
N PHE A 74 0.12 6.36 23.29
CA PHE A 74 -0.90 6.01 24.30
C PHE A 74 -2.32 6.54 24.05
N ASP A 75 -2.62 7.12 22.88
CA ASP A 75 -4.01 7.43 22.52
C ASP A 75 -4.83 6.13 22.45
N VAL A 76 -5.97 6.13 23.12
CA VAL A 76 -6.96 5.06 23.05
C VAL A 76 -8.07 5.50 22.09
N ALA A 77 -8.09 4.86 20.93
CA ALA A 77 -9.05 5.17 19.87
C ALA A 77 -9.40 3.90 19.06
N PRO A 78 -10.52 3.87 18.35
CA PRO A 78 -10.83 2.77 17.45
C PRO A 78 -9.70 2.54 16.43
N PHE A 79 -9.39 1.26 16.14
CA PHE A 79 -8.26 0.85 15.29
C PHE A 79 -8.21 1.59 13.95
N TRP A 80 -9.36 1.73 13.27
CA TRP A 80 -9.43 2.41 11.97
C TRP A 80 -8.90 3.86 11.98
N THR A 81 -8.87 4.53 13.15
CA THR A 81 -8.37 5.91 13.28
C THR A 81 -6.85 6.01 13.12
N PHE A 82 -6.14 4.90 13.13
CA PHE A 82 -4.72 4.81 12.84
C PHE A 82 -4.43 4.56 11.35
N CYS A 83 -5.43 4.06 10.60
CA CYS A 83 -5.30 3.62 9.20
C CYS A 83 -5.48 4.79 8.21
N ARG A 84 -4.54 5.72 8.19
CA ARG A 84 -4.63 7.02 7.53
C ARG A 84 -3.98 7.10 6.15
N GLY A 85 -3.50 5.99 5.61
CA GLY A 85 -2.87 5.94 4.30
C GLY A 85 -2.63 4.54 3.80
N ILE A 86 -2.05 4.48 2.62
CA ILE A 86 -1.65 3.25 1.93
C ILE A 86 -0.22 3.40 1.42
N LYS A 87 0.47 2.28 1.27
CA LYS A 87 1.74 2.20 0.55
C LYS A 87 1.78 0.98 -0.35
N VAL A 88 2.29 1.18 -1.57
CA VAL A 88 2.57 0.13 -2.53
C VAL A 88 4.08 0.02 -2.64
N TYR A 89 4.62 -1.16 -2.34
CA TYR A 89 6.06 -1.42 -2.44
C TYR A 89 6.51 -1.44 -3.90
N GLY A 90 7.72 -0.99 -4.16
CA GLY A 90 8.27 -0.89 -5.51
C GLY A 90 9.74 -1.26 -5.60
N ILE A 91 10.25 -1.26 -6.83
CA ILE A 91 11.64 -1.58 -7.20
C ILE A 91 12.21 -0.34 -7.90
N ALA A 92 12.23 0.80 -7.25
CA ALA A 92 12.86 1.98 -7.85
C ALA A 92 14.32 2.13 -7.42
N ASN A 93 15.09 2.89 -8.17
CA ASN A 93 16.40 3.35 -7.74
C ASN A 93 16.22 4.38 -6.62
N GLU A 94 17.05 4.29 -5.59
CA GLU A 94 16.99 5.22 -4.44
C GLU A 94 15.63 5.25 -3.70
N ILE A 95 14.85 4.15 -3.80
CA ILE A 95 13.60 4.02 -3.07
C ILE A 95 13.86 3.97 -1.55
N PRO A 96 13.06 4.67 -0.72
CA PRO A 96 13.17 4.54 0.74
C PRO A 96 12.95 3.09 1.21
N ASP A 97 13.70 2.64 2.20
CA ASP A 97 13.66 1.27 2.72
C ASP A 97 12.24 0.79 3.06
N PHE A 98 11.40 1.66 3.59
CA PHE A 98 10.02 1.34 3.97
C PHE A 98 9.05 1.16 2.78
N LEU A 99 9.50 1.44 1.56
CA LEU A 99 8.79 1.21 0.29
C LEU A 99 9.47 0.18 -0.60
N ASP A 100 10.64 -0.31 -0.22
CA ASP A 100 11.41 -1.26 -1.04
C ASP A 100 10.83 -2.68 -0.91
N ILE A 101 10.25 -3.18 -2.01
CA ILE A 101 9.68 -4.53 -2.07
C ILE A 101 10.73 -5.61 -1.80
N ARG A 102 12.00 -5.37 -2.17
CA ARG A 102 13.12 -6.32 -1.97
C ARG A 102 13.39 -6.52 -0.49
N LEU A 103 13.43 -5.43 0.28
CA LEU A 103 13.62 -5.48 1.73
C LEU A 103 12.41 -6.08 2.43
N LYS A 104 11.21 -5.68 2.02
CA LYS A 104 9.98 -6.20 2.63
C LYS A 104 9.74 -7.69 2.33
N THR A 105 10.07 -8.14 1.12
CA THR A 105 10.01 -9.56 0.77
C THR A 105 11.01 -10.37 1.60
N LYS A 106 12.25 -9.87 1.74
CA LYS A 106 13.26 -10.53 2.56
C LYS A 106 12.80 -10.67 4.02
N GLU A 107 12.30 -9.59 4.63
CA GLU A 107 11.74 -9.61 5.98
C GLU A 107 10.65 -10.68 6.14
N LEU A 108 9.69 -10.71 5.20
CA LEU A 108 8.58 -11.64 5.25
C LEU A 108 9.05 -13.10 5.11
N HIS A 109 10.02 -13.36 4.25
CA HIS A 109 10.62 -14.70 4.07
C HIS A 109 11.44 -15.14 5.29
N GLU A 110 12.14 -14.25 5.95
CA GLU A 110 12.87 -14.53 7.21
C GLU A 110 11.93 -14.92 8.34
N LEU A 111 10.68 -14.44 8.30
CA LEU A 111 9.61 -14.83 9.23
C LEU A 111 8.91 -16.15 8.83
N GLY A 112 9.31 -16.79 7.73
CA GLY A 112 8.79 -18.07 7.29
C GLY A 112 7.72 -18.01 6.19
N PHE A 113 7.30 -16.84 5.76
CA PHE A 113 6.27 -16.63 4.72
C PHE A 113 6.87 -16.64 3.30
N VAL A 114 7.65 -17.68 2.98
CA VAL A 114 8.45 -17.77 1.74
C VAL A 114 7.66 -17.92 0.43
N ASN A 115 6.35 -18.11 0.52
CA ASN A 115 5.48 -18.28 -0.65
C ASN A 115 4.80 -16.97 -1.08
N TYR A 116 5.06 -15.86 -0.39
CA TYR A 116 4.36 -14.60 -0.58
C TYR A 116 5.31 -13.46 -0.92
N ILE A 117 4.89 -12.61 -1.86
CA ILE A 117 5.57 -11.37 -2.25
C ILE A 117 4.67 -10.21 -1.85
N PRO A 118 5.05 -9.41 -0.84
CA PRO A 118 4.25 -8.30 -0.38
C PRO A 118 4.26 -7.15 -1.40
N PHE A 119 3.12 -6.56 -1.68
CA PHE A 119 3.03 -5.43 -2.61
C PHE A 119 2.29 -4.21 -2.06
N LEU A 120 1.38 -4.38 -1.09
CA LEU A 120 0.60 -3.27 -0.55
C LEU A 120 0.36 -3.46 0.95
N SER A 121 0.38 -2.35 1.70
CA SER A 121 -0.07 -2.33 3.10
C SER A 121 -0.78 -1.03 3.44
N ILE A 122 -1.59 -1.09 4.50
CA ILE A 122 -2.28 0.07 5.06
C ILE A 122 -1.37 0.72 6.10
N ILE A 123 -1.15 2.03 5.98
CA ILE A 123 -0.38 2.79 6.97
C ILE A 123 -1.19 2.84 8.27
N GLY A 124 -0.60 2.34 9.35
CA GLY A 124 -1.24 2.22 10.66
C GLY A 124 -1.80 0.83 10.96
N ASP A 125 -1.88 -0.06 9.96
CA ASP A 125 -2.15 -1.49 10.15
C ASP A 125 -0.82 -2.26 10.13
N GLY A 126 -0.42 -2.76 11.27
CA GLY A 126 0.81 -3.55 11.40
C GLY A 126 0.59 -5.04 11.18
N ASP A 127 -0.65 -5.52 11.15
CA ASP A 127 -0.97 -6.95 11.19
C ASP A 127 -1.17 -7.54 9.80
N VAL A 128 -1.82 -6.82 8.89
CA VAL A 128 -2.18 -7.32 7.56
C VAL A 128 -1.33 -6.69 6.47
N ILE A 129 -0.87 -7.53 5.55
CA ILE A 129 -0.17 -7.13 4.33
C ILE A 129 -0.77 -7.86 3.14
N PHE A 130 -0.91 -7.17 2.01
CA PHE A 130 -1.37 -7.78 0.77
C PHE A 130 -0.18 -8.29 -0.04
N CYS A 131 -0.30 -9.55 -0.47
CA CYS A 131 0.78 -10.27 -1.15
C CYS A 131 0.28 -10.91 -2.44
N PHE A 132 1.19 -11.19 -3.35
CA PHE A 132 1.00 -12.20 -4.39
C PHE A 132 1.49 -13.55 -3.88
N ASP A 133 0.75 -14.61 -4.16
CA ASP A 133 1.25 -15.98 -4.06
C ASP A 133 2.03 -16.39 -5.33
N LYS A 134 2.51 -17.62 -5.39
CA LYS A 134 3.26 -18.15 -6.56
C LYS A 134 2.44 -18.26 -7.85
N ASN A 135 1.12 -18.18 -7.77
CA ASN A 135 0.19 -18.23 -8.90
C ASN A 135 -0.38 -16.84 -9.22
N ASN A 136 0.15 -15.78 -8.60
CA ASN A 136 -0.33 -14.41 -8.70
C ASN A 136 -1.73 -14.16 -8.13
N HIS A 137 -2.24 -15.06 -7.27
CA HIS A 137 -3.43 -14.74 -6.51
C HIS A 137 -3.10 -13.69 -5.46
N ILE A 138 -4.05 -12.81 -5.20
CA ILE A 138 -3.92 -11.80 -4.14
C ILE A 138 -4.33 -12.41 -2.82
N ILE A 139 -3.44 -12.26 -1.84
CA ILE A 139 -3.60 -12.79 -0.49
C ILE A 139 -3.55 -11.63 0.52
N ALA A 140 -4.57 -11.53 1.36
CA ALA A 140 -4.49 -10.76 2.59
C ALA A 140 -3.86 -11.64 3.66
N LEU A 141 -2.64 -11.34 4.06
CA LEU A 141 -1.85 -12.12 5.00
C LEU A 141 -1.78 -11.40 6.34
N ASP A 142 -2.32 -12.02 7.40
CA ASP A 142 -2.07 -11.62 8.78
C ASP A 142 -0.70 -12.18 9.21
N TRP A 143 0.35 -11.44 8.93
CA TRP A 143 1.73 -11.88 9.14
C TRP A 143 2.24 -11.68 10.57
N TYR A 144 1.58 -10.83 11.34
CA TYR A 144 2.01 -10.47 12.69
C TYR A 144 1.34 -11.29 13.79
N SER A 145 0.04 -11.56 13.71
CA SER A 145 -0.68 -12.20 14.82
C SER A 145 -1.04 -13.66 14.56
N SER A 146 -1.77 -13.99 13.50
CA SER A 146 -2.30 -15.36 13.30
C SER A 146 -1.57 -16.18 12.25
N GLY A 147 -0.93 -15.57 11.29
CA GLY A 147 -0.38 -16.22 10.10
C GLY A 147 -1.47 -16.68 9.11
N GLU A 148 -2.72 -16.28 9.31
CA GLU A 148 -3.82 -16.63 8.41
C GLU A 148 -3.67 -15.90 7.07
N ALA A 149 -4.00 -16.60 5.99
CA ALA A 149 -3.94 -16.11 4.62
C ALA A 149 -5.32 -16.25 3.98
N GLU A 150 -5.90 -15.13 3.55
CA GLU A 150 -7.18 -15.08 2.85
C GLU A 150 -6.94 -14.72 1.38
N GLU A 151 -7.39 -15.58 0.46
CA GLU A 151 -7.35 -15.28 -0.97
C GLU A 151 -8.47 -14.31 -1.33
N LEU A 152 -8.11 -13.25 -2.08
CA LEU A 152 -9.04 -12.23 -2.55
C LEU A 152 -9.28 -12.40 -4.05
N ASP A 153 -10.54 -12.43 -4.47
CA ASP A 153 -10.94 -12.41 -5.88
C ASP A 153 -10.81 -10.97 -6.44
N SER A 154 -9.58 -10.59 -6.75
CA SER A 154 -9.24 -9.24 -7.23
C SER A 154 -7.93 -9.28 -8.02
N ASP A 155 -7.72 -8.34 -8.92
CA ASP A 155 -6.40 -7.99 -9.44
C ASP A 155 -5.75 -6.83 -8.64
N PHE A 156 -4.49 -6.53 -8.93
CA PHE A 156 -3.76 -5.47 -8.26
C PHE A 156 -4.44 -4.11 -8.42
N SER A 157 -4.82 -3.77 -9.65
CA SER A 157 -5.40 -2.46 -9.97
C SER A 157 -6.73 -2.24 -9.28
N ASP A 158 -7.60 -3.25 -9.25
CA ASP A 158 -8.90 -3.19 -8.59
C ASP A 158 -8.75 -3.13 -7.07
N LEU A 159 -7.81 -3.90 -6.50
CA LEU A 159 -7.52 -3.81 -5.08
C LEU A 159 -6.99 -2.42 -4.68
N LEU A 160 -6.06 -1.85 -5.47
CA LEU A 160 -5.52 -0.52 -5.20
C LEU A 160 -6.62 0.54 -5.23
N LEU A 161 -7.50 0.53 -6.23
CA LEU A 161 -8.65 1.44 -6.30
C LEU A 161 -9.59 1.28 -5.11
N LYS A 162 -9.86 0.04 -4.72
CA LYS A 162 -10.67 -0.26 -3.52
C LYS A 162 -10.02 0.31 -2.27
N GLN A 163 -8.72 0.14 -2.08
CA GLN A 163 -8.01 0.68 -0.92
C GLN A 163 -7.98 2.22 -0.89
N ILE A 164 -7.89 2.86 -2.05
CA ILE A 164 -8.03 4.32 -2.18
C ILE A 164 -9.43 4.77 -1.76
N GLN A 165 -10.48 4.08 -2.24
CA GLN A 165 -11.87 4.38 -1.87
C GLN A 165 -12.11 4.19 -0.36
N GLU A 166 -11.63 3.09 0.21
CA GLU A 166 -11.72 2.84 1.65
C GLU A 166 -10.96 3.89 2.48
N LEU A 167 -9.82 4.39 1.98
CA LEU A 167 -9.10 5.50 2.61
C LEU A 167 -9.93 6.79 2.60
N GLU A 168 -10.60 7.09 1.47
CA GLU A 168 -11.52 8.23 1.37
C GLU A 168 -12.67 8.13 2.38
N GLU A 169 -13.27 6.97 2.51
CA GLU A 169 -14.36 6.72 3.47
C GLU A 169 -13.86 6.88 4.92
N ARG A 170 -12.70 6.33 5.26
CA ARG A 170 -12.08 6.50 6.59
C ARG A 170 -11.76 7.96 6.87
N LYS A 171 -11.24 8.70 5.89
CA LYS A 171 -10.96 10.13 6.02
C LYS A 171 -12.25 10.90 6.33
N ASN A 172 -13.32 10.69 5.58
CA ASN A 172 -14.60 11.37 5.81
C ASN A 172 -15.14 11.09 7.21
N ARG A 173 -15.09 9.84 7.64
CA ARG A 173 -15.48 9.42 8.99
C ARG A 173 -14.61 10.08 10.06
N MET A 174 -13.29 10.27 9.81
CA MET A 174 -12.40 10.94 10.76
C MET A 174 -12.70 12.44 10.88
N LEU A 175 -12.98 13.10 9.76
CA LEU A 175 -13.38 14.52 9.78
C LEU A 175 -14.67 14.74 10.59
N GLU A 176 -15.68 13.91 10.41
CA GLU A 176 -16.92 13.94 11.21
C GLU A 176 -16.65 13.71 12.70
N ARG A 177 -15.78 12.76 13.03
CA ARG A 177 -15.36 12.50 14.42
C ARG A 177 -14.69 13.71 15.04
N ILE A 178 -13.78 14.37 14.34
CA ILE A 178 -13.08 15.58 14.82
C ILE A 178 -14.08 16.73 15.04
N GLU A 179 -15.02 16.94 14.11
CA GLU A 179 -16.07 17.96 14.27
C GLU A 179 -16.95 17.70 15.50
N THR A 180 -17.36 16.45 15.70
CA THR A 180 -18.20 16.07 16.85
C THR A 180 -17.48 16.32 18.16
N GLN A 181 -16.17 15.99 18.22
CA GLN A 181 -15.35 16.24 19.42
C GLN A 181 -15.16 17.73 19.71
N LYS A 182 -15.13 18.60 18.69
CA LYS A 182 -15.05 20.06 18.85
C LYS A 182 -16.37 20.66 19.37
N LYS A 183 -17.52 20.11 18.97
CA LYS A 183 -18.86 20.57 19.41
C LYS A 183 -19.23 20.12 20.82
N GLY A 184 -18.58 19.08 21.35
CA GLY A 184 -18.82 18.54 22.68
C GLY A 184 -17.95 19.13 23.80
N LYS A 185 -17.10 20.11 23.45
CA LYS A 185 -16.31 20.93 24.37
C LYS A 185 -16.87 22.36 24.50
#